data_962ebc18fd9d74a95ad19703919cee57
#
_entry.id   962ebc18fd9d74a95ad19703919cee57
#
_cell.length_a   1.000
_cell.length_b   1.000
_cell.length_c   1.000
_cell.angle_alpha   90.00
_cell.angle_beta   90.00
_cell.angle_gamma   90.00
#
_symmetry.space_group_name_H-M   'P 1'
#
loop_
_entity.id
_entity.type
_entity.pdbx_description
1 polymer ?
#
loop_
_entity_poly.entity_id
_entity_poly.type
_entity_poly.pdbx_seq_one_letter_code
_entity_poly.pdbx_strand_id
1 'polypeptide(L)'
;MLLRPSSTSKSRAKNQLIWDQLILSRCKVTKKNRHKGNKCKKNTLFCNFSCVIGKKCVILHPKLHSHEVKVIIDAHIPYLKGSLEPYASVVYLEPSEITASTVRDADCVIVRTRTRADACLLEGSHVKLVLTATIGYDHINTAYCLDHGIEWHNCPGCNAGGVCDYVESALQQLGLFAKKRTIGIVGVGHVGSLVEQMAARRGWDVVVCDPLRAKHEQATSCGNRFMAIEAVAAVADVITFHTPLTFTGSYPTYHLCNADLLRACKPDALIINSARGGIVDEVALLSSGHAAVIDCWENEPLISQEVLRHAAIATMHIAGYTRLGKYKASEMVLAHFNRFFHTDARMVETMRFPEHQLFDIESVSRSLKAQPERFEQLREAYVLR
;
A
#
# COMPACT_ATOMS: atom_id res chain seq x y z
N MET A 1 44.90 18.02 3.64
CA MET A 1 44.03 18.49 2.56
C MET A 1 42.60 18.52 3.12
N LEU A 2 42.11 19.68 3.55
CA LEU A 2 40.89 19.86 4.32
C LEU A 2 39.68 19.97 3.36
N LEU A 3 38.74 19.05 3.45
CA LEU A 3 37.48 19.04 2.70
C LEU A 3 36.55 20.12 3.24
N ARG A 4 36.05 21.00 2.38
CA ARG A 4 35.05 22.02 2.68
C ARG A 4 33.66 21.36 2.77
N PRO A 5 32.81 21.73 3.73
CA PRO A 5 31.44 21.19 3.83
C PRO A 5 30.53 21.76 2.72
N SER A 6 29.63 20.94 2.21
CA SER A 6 28.70 21.22 1.11
C SER A 6 27.71 22.34 1.43
N SER A 7 27.26 23.07 0.41
CA SER A 7 26.39 24.26 0.49
C SER A 7 24.99 24.06 1.11
N THR A 8 24.54 22.82 1.28
CA THR A 8 23.24 22.48 1.85
C THR A 8 23.14 22.62 3.37
N SER A 9 24.27 22.52 4.10
CA SER A 9 24.29 22.68 5.56
C SER A 9 24.16 24.15 6.01
N LYS A 10 24.67 25.07 5.18
CA LYS A 10 24.63 26.53 5.49
C LYS A 10 23.24 27.13 5.32
N SER A 11 22.42 26.61 4.41
CA SER A 11 21.05 27.08 4.20
C SER A 11 20.09 26.66 5.33
N ARG A 12 20.25 25.44 5.86
CA ARG A 12 19.47 24.95 7.02
C ARG A 12 19.78 25.72 8.30
N ALA A 13 21.06 25.99 8.57
CA ALA A 13 21.47 26.77 9.74
C ALA A 13 20.97 28.22 9.68
N LYS A 14 20.94 28.83 8.49
CA LYS A 14 20.44 30.20 8.30
C LYS A 14 18.92 30.30 8.50
N ASN A 15 18.17 29.31 8.03
CA ASN A 15 16.72 29.26 8.25
C ASN A 15 16.37 29.00 9.72
N GLN A 16 17.11 28.15 10.44
CA GLN A 16 16.92 27.93 11.86
C GLN A 16 17.16 29.21 12.69
N LEU A 17 18.21 29.98 12.38
CA LEU A 17 18.48 31.25 13.06
C LEU A 17 17.39 32.32 12.83
N ILE A 18 16.78 32.35 11.64
CA ILE A 18 15.65 33.26 11.33
C ILE A 18 14.41 32.86 12.14
N TRP A 19 14.12 31.57 12.29
CA TRP A 19 13.01 31.07 13.10
C TRP A 19 13.21 31.35 14.59
N ASP A 20 14.41 31.16 15.11
CA ASP A 20 14.74 31.43 16.52
C ASP A 20 14.67 32.91 16.85
N GLN A 21 15.06 33.80 15.94
CA GLN A 21 14.90 35.27 16.10
C GLN A 21 13.45 35.73 16.02
N LEU A 22 12.62 35.10 15.18
CA LEU A 22 11.17 35.37 15.12
C LEU A 22 10.44 34.93 16.39
N ILE A 23 10.83 33.80 16.97
CA ILE A 23 10.25 33.30 18.25
C ILE A 23 10.65 34.23 19.40
N LEU A 24 11.92 34.66 19.47
CA LEU A 24 12.39 35.57 20.52
C LEU A 24 11.77 36.99 20.42
N SER A 25 11.51 37.49 19.23
CA SER A 25 10.85 38.80 19.05
C SER A 25 9.39 38.76 19.48
N ARG A 26 8.67 37.66 19.25
CA ARG A 26 7.29 37.46 19.71
C ARG A 26 7.17 37.29 21.23
N CYS A 27 8.14 36.65 21.88
CA CYS A 27 8.19 36.55 23.36
C CYS A 27 8.42 37.92 24.03
N LYS A 28 9.06 38.86 23.39
CA LYS A 28 9.25 40.23 23.96
C LYS A 28 7.96 41.07 23.93
N VAL A 29 7.05 40.83 22.99
CA VAL A 29 5.76 41.53 22.91
C VAL A 29 4.79 41.10 24.03
N THR A 30 4.86 39.85 24.48
CA THR A 30 3.99 39.36 25.56
C THR A 30 4.39 39.86 26.95
N LYS A 31 5.63 40.29 27.17
CA LYS A 31 6.06 40.90 28.46
C LYS A 31 5.56 42.34 28.66
N LYS A 32 5.28 43.06 27.57
CA LYS A 32 4.86 44.46 27.66
C LYS A 32 3.36 44.67 27.98
N ASN A 33 2.52 43.64 27.81
CA ASN A 33 1.08 43.72 28.01
C ASN A 33 0.58 43.24 29.40
N ARG A 34 1.49 43.00 30.35
CA ARG A 34 1.13 42.54 31.72
C ARG A 34 0.70 43.63 32.68
N HIS A 35 0.64 44.89 32.28
CA HIS A 35 0.42 46.02 33.22
C HIS A 35 -0.80 46.92 32.95
N LYS A 36 -1.74 46.51 32.12
CA LYS A 36 -3.03 47.25 32.09
C LYS A 36 -4.17 46.28 31.78
N GLY A 37 -5.02 46.03 32.77
CA GLY A 37 -6.27 45.31 32.57
C GLY A 37 -7.21 46.14 31.73
N ASN A 38 -7.47 45.75 30.51
CA ASN A 38 -8.58 46.20 29.72
C ASN A 38 -9.11 45.07 28.83
N LYS A 39 -10.44 44.94 28.81
CA LYS A 39 -11.23 43.99 28.04
C LYS A 39 -10.88 44.10 26.55
N CYS A 40 -10.33 43.05 25.98
CA CYS A 40 -10.06 42.97 24.54
C CYS A 40 -11.32 42.54 23.79
N LYS A 41 -11.78 43.41 22.88
CA LYS A 41 -12.81 43.08 21.90
C LYS A 41 -12.29 42.12 20.86
N LYS A 42 -13.13 41.15 20.46
CA LYS A 42 -12.89 40.14 19.46
C LYS A 42 -12.39 40.76 18.15
N ASN A 43 -11.17 40.47 17.74
CA ASN A 43 -10.74 40.39 16.36
C ASN A 43 -9.59 39.38 16.23
N THR A 44 -9.73 38.50 15.27
CA THR A 44 -9.02 37.27 15.00
C THR A 44 -7.54 37.51 14.69
N LEU A 45 -6.64 37.04 15.52
CA LEU A 45 -5.25 36.80 15.15
C LEU A 45 -4.73 35.56 15.91
N PHE A 46 -4.17 34.63 15.16
CA PHE A 46 -3.64 33.36 15.62
C PHE A 46 -2.52 33.52 16.65
N CYS A 47 -2.66 33.02 17.85
CA CYS A 47 -1.59 32.84 18.81
C CYS A 47 -1.76 31.49 19.52
N ASN A 48 -0.77 30.62 19.36
CA ASN A 48 -0.63 29.45 20.22
C ASN A 48 -0.34 29.91 21.65
N PHE A 49 -1.25 29.69 22.57
CA PHE A 49 -1.05 29.97 23.98
C PHE A 49 -0.71 28.68 24.72
N SER A 50 0.51 28.58 25.22
CA SER A 50 0.82 27.68 26.33
C SER A 50 0.61 28.45 27.64
N CYS A 51 -0.33 28.02 28.47
CA CYS A 51 -0.52 28.56 29.80
C CYS A 51 0.12 27.62 30.82
N VAL A 52 1.06 28.14 31.60
CA VAL A 52 1.68 27.39 32.70
C VAL A 52 0.84 27.61 33.93
N ILE A 53 0.05 26.62 34.35
CA ILE A 53 -0.66 26.60 35.63
C ILE A 53 0.04 25.60 36.52
N GLY A 54 0.84 26.08 37.48
CA GLY A 54 1.66 25.25 38.35
C GLY A 54 2.87 24.61 37.64
N LYS A 55 3.40 23.49 38.15
CA LYS A 55 4.56 22.78 37.59
C LYS A 55 4.27 21.88 36.38
N LYS A 56 3.10 22.00 35.74
CA LYS A 56 2.73 21.24 34.52
C LYS A 56 2.47 22.21 33.35
N CYS A 57 3.19 22.01 32.27
CA CYS A 57 2.93 22.66 31.00
C CYS A 57 1.74 21.93 30.34
N VAL A 58 0.56 22.57 30.29
CA VAL A 58 -0.59 22.07 29.54
C VAL A 58 -0.54 22.74 28.18
N ILE A 59 -0.22 22.00 27.16
CA ILE A 59 -0.33 22.45 25.77
C ILE A 59 -1.83 22.43 25.43
N LEU A 60 -2.45 23.60 25.48
CA LEU A 60 -3.78 23.77 24.92
C LEU A 60 -3.65 23.79 23.40
N HIS A 61 -3.94 22.69 22.75
CA HIS A 61 -4.15 22.71 21.30
C HIS A 61 -5.33 23.66 21.01
N PRO A 62 -5.13 24.68 20.17
CA PRO A 62 -6.26 25.50 19.78
C PRO A 62 -7.22 24.62 18.96
N LYS A 63 -8.46 24.46 19.40
CA LYS A 63 -9.55 24.05 18.51
C LYS A 63 -9.70 25.15 17.46
N LEU A 64 -8.96 24.99 16.37
CA LEU A 64 -9.03 25.89 15.22
C LEU A 64 -9.66 25.14 14.07
N HIS A 65 -10.97 24.94 14.15
CA HIS A 65 -11.73 24.82 12.91
C HIS A 65 -13.17 25.24 13.24
N SER A 66 -13.64 26.29 12.57
CA SER A 66 -15.07 26.66 12.49
C SER A 66 -15.85 25.60 11.68
N HIS A 67 -15.18 24.65 11.06
CA HIS A 67 -15.72 23.51 10.33
C HIS A 67 -15.22 22.22 10.97
N GLU A 68 -16.13 21.38 11.44
CA GLU A 68 -15.84 20.03 11.94
C GLU A 68 -15.52 19.13 10.76
N VAL A 69 -14.32 18.54 10.74
CA VAL A 69 -13.90 17.63 9.67
C VAL A 69 -14.83 16.43 9.60
N LYS A 70 -15.39 16.16 8.43
CA LYS A 70 -16.27 15.00 8.18
C LYS A 70 -15.53 13.91 7.41
N VAL A 71 -15.58 12.69 7.91
CA VAL A 71 -14.90 11.53 7.33
C VAL A 71 -15.89 10.41 7.06
N ILE A 72 -15.94 9.94 5.83
CA ILE A 72 -16.67 8.72 5.44
C ILE A 72 -15.67 7.57 5.34
N ILE A 73 -15.96 6.46 6.01
CA ILE A 73 -15.07 5.29 6.09
C ILE A 73 -15.83 4.04 5.67
N ASP A 74 -15.24 3.23 4.79
CA ASP A 74 -15.69 1.86 4.52
C ASP A 74 -15.68 1.04 5.83
N ALA A 75 -16.84 0.58 6.26
CA ALA A 75 -17.06 -0.10 7.55
C ALA A 75 -16.22 -1.38 7.72
N HIS A 76 -15.75 -1.97 6.63
CA HIS A 76 -14.91 -3.16 6.67
C HIS A 76 -13.40 -2.87 6.77
N ILE A 77 -12.97 -1.62 6.95
CA ILE A 77 -11.57 -1.31 7.25
C ILE A 77 -11.36 -1.57 8.75
N PRO A 78 -10.59 -2.60 9.13
CA PRO A 78 -10.42 -2.93 10.53
C PRO A 78 -9.50 -1.93 11.24
N TYR A 79 -9.58 -1.89 12.57
CA TYR A 79 -8.68 -1.15 13.46
C TYR A 79 -8.75 0.39 13.41
N LEU A 80 -9.63 1.01 12.58
CA LEU A 80 -9.77 2.46 12.53
C LEU A 80 -10.79 3.01 13.55
N LYS A 81 -11.75 2.20 13.97
CA LYS A 81 -12.84 2.64 14.86
C LYS A 81 -12.28 3.16 16.19
N GLY A 82 -12.69 4.38 16.57
CA GLY A 82 -12.23 5.07 17.76
C GLY A 82 -10.95 5.89 17.57
N SER A 83 -10.25 5.74 16.44
CA SER A 83 -8.97 6.42 16.19
C SER A 83 -9.14 7.84 15.65
N LEU A 84 -10.15 8.08 14.82
CA LEU A 84 -10.41 9.36 14.15
C LEU A 84 -11.49 10.19 14.84
N GLU A 85 -12.37 9.57 15.62
CA GLU A 85 -13.51 10.24 16.28
C GLU A 85 -13.11 11.37 17.23
N PRO A 86 -11.90 11.37 17.87
CA PRO A 86 -11.46 12.53 18.65
C PRO A 86 -11.18 13.79 17.80
N TYR A 87 -11.02 13.64 16.47
CA TYR A 87 -10.55 14.67 15.55
C TYR A 87 -11.56 15.04 14.48
N ALA A 88 -12.57 14.21 14.24
CA ALA A 88 -13.52 14.35 13.13
C ALA A 88 -14.89 13.74 13.46
N SER A 89 -15.91 14.19 12.76
CA SER A 89 -17.20 13.51 12.67
C SER A 89 -17.08 12.35 11.71
N VAL A 90 -17.10 11.12 12.21
CA VAL A 90 -16.82 9.90 11.45
C VAL A 90 -18.12 9.13 11.19
N VAL A 91 -18.31 8.72 9.94
CA VAL A 91 -19.44 7.85 9.54
C VAL A 91 -18.87 6.61 8.85
N TYR A 92 -19.22 5.44 9.37
CA TYR A 92 -18.89 4.15 8.78
C TYR A 92 -20.04 3.67 7.91
N LEU A 93 -19.77 3.37 6.65
CA LEU A 93 -20.76 2.94 5.67
C LEU A 93 -20.35 1.64 5.00
N GLU A 94 -21.32 0.82 4.63
CA GLU A 94 -21.10 -0.28 3.71
C GLU A 94 -20.61 0.26 2.36
N PRO A 95 -19.76 -0.48 1.61
CA PRO A 95 -19.24 -0.01 0.32
C PRO A 95 -20.33 0.43 -0.66
N SER A 96 -21.48 -0.23 -0.67
CA SER A 96 -22.65 0.12 -1.50
C SER A 96 -23.35 1.42 -1.08
N GLU A 97 -23.15 1.85 0.15
CA GLU A 97 -23.72 3.10 0.69
C GLU A 97 -22.81 4.31 0.50
N ILE A 98 -21.54 4.08 0.10
CA ILE A 98 -20.60 5.16 -0.23
C ILE A 98 -20.93 5.67 -1.64
N THR A 99 -21.78 6.66 -1.71
CA THR A 99 -22.34 7.25 -2.94
C THR A 99 -22.06 8.73 -3.02
N ALA A 100 -22.28 9.36 -4.18
CA ALA A 100 -22.11 10.81 -4.37
C ALA A 100 -22.92 11.65 -3.36
N SER A 101 -24.10 11.17 -2.96
CA SER A 101 -24.94 11.87 -1.97
C SER A 101 -24.35 11.78 -0.55
N THR A 102 -23.79 10.64 -0.16
CA THR A 102 -23.23 10.42 1.19
C THR A 102 -21.87 11.11 1.38
N VAL A 103 -21.08 11.26 0.30
CA VAL A 103 -19.77 11.93 0.36
C VAL A 103 -19.83 13.43 0.08
N ARG A 104 -20.99 13.97 -0.29
CA ARG A 104 -21.15 15.38 -0.70
C ARG A 104 -20.52 16.39 0.27
N ASP A 105 -20.79 16.23 1.55
CA ASP A 105 -20.32 17.14 2.61
C ASP A 105 -19.10 16.59 3.38
N ALA A 106 -18.48 15.52 2.89
CA ALA A 106 -17.29 14.95 3.51
C ALA A 106 -16.02 15.71 3.09
N ASP A 107 -15.09 15.87 4.02
CA ASP A 107 -13.74 16.39 3.74
C ASP A 107 -12.76 15.29 3.36
N CYS A 108 -13.00 14.07 3.86
CA CYS A 108 -12.16 12.90 3.61
C CYS A 108 -13.02 11.64 3.37
N VAL A 109 -12.58 10.82 2.41
CA VAL A 109 -13.17 9.50 2.16
C VAL A 109 -12.08 8.44 2.28
N ILE A 110 -12.33 7.40 3.10
CA ILE A 110 -11.40 6.29 3.33
C ILE A 110 -12.06 5.01 2.83
N VAL A 111 -11.51 4.44 1.75
CA VAL A 111 -12.14 3.35 1.00
C VAL A 111 -11.26 2.10 0.90
N ARG A 112 -11.81 1.07 0.30
CA ARG A 112 -11.11 -0.13 -0.22
C ARG A 112 -11.47 -0.32 -1.68
N THR A 113 -10.96 -1.39 -2.30
CA THR A 113 -11.14 -1.71 -3.73
C THR A 113 -12.60 -1.87 -4.20
N ARG A 114 -13.56 -1.97 -3.27
CA ARG A 114 -15.00 -2.10 -3.59
C ARG A 114 -15.66 -0.77 -3.97
N THR A 115 -15.07 0.35 -3.61
CA THR A 115 -15.58 1.70 -3.89
C THR A 115 -14.67 2.39 -4.90
N ARG A 116 -15.21 2.76 -6.06
CA ARG A 116 -14.49 3.57 -7.05
C ARG A 116 -14.52 5.03 -6.64
N ALA A 117 -13.35 5.63 -6.50
CA ALA A 117 -13.21 7.07 -6.28
C ALA A 117 -12.87 7.75 -7.62
N ASP A 118 -13.89 8.12 -8.34
CA ASP A 118 -13.83 8.77 -9.65
C ASP A 118 -14.82 9.96 -9.71
N ALA A 119 -15.02 10.53 -10.89
CA ALA A 119 -15.96 11.64 -11.10
C ALA A 119 -17.38 11.31 -10.61
N CYS A 120 -17.85 10.06 -10.83
CA CYS A 120 -19.20 9.66 -10.42
C CYS A 120 -19.42 9.77 -8.89
N LEU A 121 -18.37 9.52 -8.10
CA LEU A 121 -18.42 9.63 -6.64
C LEU A 121 -18.12 11.04 -6.14
N LEU A 122 -17.12 11.71 -6.73
CA LEU A 122 -16.45 12.87 -6.14
C LEU A 122 -16.93 14.21 -6.71
N GLU A 123 -17.60 14.22 -7.87
CA GLU A 123 -18.03 15.46 -8.49
C GLU A 123 -19.04 16.23 -7.62
N GLY A 124 -18.79 17.53 -7.42
CA GLY A 124 -19.61 18.39 -6.59
C GLY A 124 -19.54 18.10 -5.09
N SER A 125 -18.62 17.25 -4.65
CA SER A 125 -18.36 17.01 -3.21
C SER A 125 -17.37 18.01 -2.63
N HIS A 126 -17.30 18.07 -1.29
CA HIS A 126 -16.29 18.84 -0.57
C HIS A 126 -15.01 18.03 -0.27
N VAL A 127 -14.89 16.83 -0.79
CA VAL A 127 -13.77 15.92 -0.53
C VAL A 127 -12.45 16.52 -0.98
N LYS A 128 -11.49 16.59 -0.08
CA LYS A 128 -10.11 17.09 -0.32
C LYS A 128 -9.08 16.00 -0.19
N LEU A 129 -9.45 14.89 0.47
CA LEU A 129 -8.54 13.77 0.72
C LEU A 129 -9.25 12.45 0.46
N VAL A 130 -8.66 11.61 -0.41
CA VAL A 130 -9.07 10.22 -0.62
C VAL A 130 -7.97 9.30 -0.14
N LEU A 131 -8.29 8.40 0.79
CA LEU A 131 -7.37 7.39 1.30
C LEU A 131 -7.89 6.00 0.93
N THR A 132 -7.00 5.11 0.51
CA THR A 132 -7.38 3.70 0.36
C THR A 132 -6.52 2.81 1.25
N ALA A 133 -7.18 2.00 2.10
CA ALA A 133 -6.54 1.04 2.99
C ALA A 133 -6.05 -0.21 2.24
N THR A 134 -5.49 -0.01 1.04
CA THR A 134 -5.00 -1.06 0.13
C THR A 134 -3.71 -0.63 -0.56
N ILE A 135 -2.94 -1.58 -1.06
CA ILE A 135 -1.78 -1.29 -1.90
C ILE A 135 -2.23 -0.86 -3.31
N GLY A 136 -3.10 -1.66 -3.93
CA GLY A 136 -3.67 -1.34 -5.24
C GLY A 136 -4.58 -0.13 -5.16
N TYR A 137 -4.51 0.70 -6.19
CA TYR A 137 -5.31 1.92 -6.32
C TYR A 137 -6.02 2.00 -7.67
N ASP A 138 -6.22 0.87 -8.34
CA ASP A 138 -6.89 0.77 -9.63
C ASP A 138 -8.34 1.31 -9.61
N HIS A 139 -8.93 1.39 -8.42
CA HIS A 139 -10.25 1.97 -8.13
C HIS A 139 -10.23 3.48 -7.88
N ILE A 140 -9.05 4.12 -7.84
CA ILE A 140 -8.88 5.57 -7.69
C ILE A 140 -8.59 6.19 -9.06
N ASN A 141 -9.41 7.11 -9.51
CA ASN A 141 -9.09 7.91 -10.70
C ASN A 141 -8.12 9.04 -10.31
N THR A 142 -6.83 8.71 -10.39
CA THR A 142 -5.74 9.61 -9.96
C THR A 142 -5.66 10.88 -10.81
N ALA A 143 -6.02 10.80 -12.10
CA ALA A 143 -6.06 11.96 -12.98
C ALA A 143 -7.18 12.92 -12.54
N TYR A 144 -8.38 12.40 -12.29
CA TYR A 144 -9.49 13.20 -11.78
C TYR A 144 -9.13 13.89 -10.45
N CYS A 145 -8.52 13.16 -9.52
CA CYS A 145 -8.09 13.71 -8.23
C CYS A 145 -7.09 14.87 -8.44
N LEU A 146 -6.10 14.68 -9.32
CA LEU A 146 -5.11 15.72 -9.62
C LEU A 146 -5.77 16.97 -10.21
N ASP A 147 -6.64 16.80 -11.20
CA ASP A 147 -7.31 17.91 -11.92
C ASP A 147 -8.23 18.71 -11.00
N HIS A 148 -8.76 18.10 -9.93
CA HIS A 148 -9.67 18.73 -8.96
C HIS A 148 -9.01 19.12 -7.64
N GLY A 149 -7.68 18.99 -7.52
CA GLY A 149 -6.93 19.33 -6.31
C GLY A 149 -7.25 18.43 -5.11
N ILE A 150 -7.69 17.20 -5.36
CA ILE A 150 -7.94 16.18 -4.33
C ILE A 150 -6.66 15.41 -4.07
N GLU A 151 -6.13 15.48 -2.85
CA GLU A 151 -4.99 14.66 -2.45
C GLU A 151 -5.46 13.20 -2.24
N TRP A 152 -4.68 12.23 -2.72
CA TRP A 152 -4.99 10.81 -2.51
C TRP A 152 -3.76 10.02 -2.11
N HIS A 153 -3.95 8.97 -1.28
CA HIS A 153 -2.88 8.06 -0.86
C HIS A 153 -3.38 6.63 -0.74
N ASN A 154 -2.49 5.71 -1.04
CA ASN A 154 -2.62 4.28 -0.80
C ASN A 154 -1.65 3.82 0.30
N CYS A 155 -1.60 2.52 0.57
CA CYS A 155 -0.77 1.91 1.62
C CYS A 155 0.31 0.98 1.02
N PRO A 156 1.35 1.52 0.35
CA PRO A 156 2.35 0.70 -0.33
C PRO A 156 3.12 -0.17 0.66
N GLY A 157 3.22 -1.48 0.36
CA GLY A 157 3.98 -2.44 1.17
C GLY A 157 3.28 -2.93 2.45
N CYS A 158 2.08 -2.45 2.80
CA CYS A 158 1.41 -2.84 4.04
C CYS A 158 1.22 -4.36 4.20
N ASN A 159 0.97 -5.09 3.11
CA ASN A 159 0.74 -6.54 3.11
C ASN A 159 1.90 -7.34 2.47
N ALA A 160 3.04 -6.72 2.19
CA ALA A 160 4.14 -7.37 1.45
C ALA A 160 4.65 -8.64 2.15
N GLY A 161 4.70 -8.66 3.49
CA GLY A 161 5.03 -9.86 4.27
C GLY A 161 4.05 -10.99 4.01
N GLY A 162 2.75 -10.71 4.00
CA GLY A 162 1.72 -11.71 3.72
C GLY A 162 1.82 -12.33 2.33
N VAL A 163 2.16 -11.54 1.31
CA VAL A 163 2.40 -12.07 -0.05
C VAL A 163 3.67 -12.92 -0.09
N CYS A 164 4.73 -12.53 0.61
CA CYS A 164 5.94 -13.35 0.75
C CYS A 164 5.61 -14.70 1.41
N ASP A 165 4.87 -14.70 2.52
CA ASP A 165 4.41 -15.91 3.21
C ASP A 165 3.54 -16.80 2.31
N TYR A 166 2.72 -16.19 1.45
CA TYR A 166 1.94 -16.92 0.45
C TYR A 166 2.84 -17.66 -0.54
N VAL A 167 3.82 -16.97 -1.12
CA VAL A 167 4.78 -17.57 -2.06
C VAL A 167 5.55 -18.71 -1.36
N GLU A 168 6.04 -18.48 -0.14
CA GLU A 168 6.78 -19.50 0.62
C GLU A 168 5.89 -20.70 0.96
N SER A 169 4.63 -20.48 1.37
CA SER A 169 3.67 -21.57 1.63
C SER A 169 3.40 -22.41 0.38
N ALA A 170 3.26 -21.75 -0.78
CA ALA A 170 3.05 -22.45 -2.05
C ALA A 170 4.28 -23.32 -2.44
N LEU A 171 5.47 -22.76 -2.34
CA LEU A 171 6.72 -23.49 -2.62
C LEU A 171 6.92 -24.66 -1.66
N GLN A 172 6.57 -24.48 -0.38
CA GLN A 172 6.66 -25.55 0.61
C GLN A 172 5.63 -26.66 0.34
N GLN A 173 4.38 -26.29 0.02
CA GLN A 173 3.31 -27.26 -0.31
C GLN A 173 3.67 -28.11 -1.53
N LEU A 174 4.32 -27.50 -2.53
CA LEU A 174 4.79 -28.20 -3.73
C LEU A 174 6.12 -28.96 -3.52
N GLY A 175 6.66 -29.00 -2.30
CA GLY A 175 7.89 -29.74 -1.95
C GLY A 175 9.16 -29.17 -2.62
N LEU A 176 9.15 -27.93 -3.08
CA LEU A 176 10.23 -27.37 -3.88
C LEU A 176 11.48 -27.03 -3.07
N PHE A 177 11.38 -26.95 -1.74
CA PHE A 177 12.55 -26.75 -0.86
C PHE A 177 13.39 -27.99 -0.62
N ALA A 178 12.99 -29.17 -1.15
CA ALA A 178 13.75 -30.40 -1.00
C ALA A 178 15.16 -30.37 -1.66
N LYS A 179 15.38 -29.48 -2.63
CA LYS A 179 16.65 -29.26 -3.31
C LYS A 179 16.86 -27.80 -3.67
N LYS A 180 18.11 -27.40 -3.84
CA LYS A 180 18.47 -26.05 -4.31
C LYS A 180 17.89 -25.79 -5.69
N ARG A 181 17.36 -24.60 -5.91
CA ARG A 181 16.74 -24.13 -7.17
C ARG A 181 17.17 -22.70 -7.49
N THR A 182 16.86 -22.25 -8.67
CA THR A 182 16.97 -20.86 -9.09
C THR A 182 15.58 -20.25 -9.15
N ILE A 183 15.35 -19.14 -8.43
CA ILE A 183 14.12 -18.36 -8.50
C ILE A 183 14.35 -17.07 -9.28
N GLY A 184 13.50 -16.83 -10.27
CA GLY A 184 13.40 -15.59 -11.02
C GLY A 184 12.32 -14.66 -10.41
N ILE A 185 12.71 -13.47 -10.01
CA ILE A 185 11.82 -12.49 -9.40
C ILE A 185 11.63 -11.32 -10.37
N VAL A 186 10.41 -11.13 -10.85
CA VAL A 186 10.04 -10.05 -11.75
C VAL A 186 9.32 -8.95 -10.97
N GLY A 187 9.97 -7.79 -10.83
CA GLY A 187 9.56 -6.72 -9.95
C GLY A 187 10.12 -6.87 -8.53
N VAL A 188 11.11 -6.03 -8.18
CA VAL A 188 11.85 -6.11 -6.88
C VAL A 188 11.48 -4.90 -6.01
N GLY A 189 10.16 -4.68 -5.87
CA GLY A 189 9.58 -3.70 -4.95
C GLY A 189 9.48 -4.24 -3.51
N HIS A 190 8.45 -3.81 -2.78
CA HIS A 190 8.23 -4.25 -1.39
C HIS A 190 8.10 -5.76 -1.26
N VAL A 191 7.33 -6.40 -2.13
CA VAL A 191 7.13 -7.86 -2.10
C VAL A 191 8.35 -8.59 -2.64
N GLY A 192 8.79 -8.25 -3.86
CA GLY A 192 9.90 -8.97 -4.50
C GLY A 192 11.20 -8.95 -3.68
N SER A 193 11.48 -7.86 -2.95
CA SER A 193 12.64 -7.81 -2.04
C SER A 193 12.51 -8.76 -0.84
N LEU A 194 11.30 -9.00 -0.32
CA LEU A 194 11.08 -9.99 0.74
C LEU A 194 11.19 -11.42 0.21
N VAL A 195 10.67 -11.67 -1.00
CA VAL A 195 10.81 -12.99 -1.66
C VAL A 195 12.27 -13.28 -1.98
N GLU A 196 13.04 -12.27 -2.42
CA GLU A 196 14.49 -12.39 -2.61
C GLU A 196 15.20 -12.82 -1.32
N GLN A 197 14.90 -12.15 -0.21
CA GLN A 197 15.46 -12.50 1.10
C GLN A 197 15.04 -13.89 1.57
N MET A 198 13.78 -14.28 1.36
CA MET A 198 13.25 -15.59 1.69
C MET A 198 13.99 -16.68 0.90
N ALA A 199 14.11 -16.52 -0.41
CA ALA A 199 14.80 -17.49 -1.27
C ALA A 199 16.29 -17.65 -0.89
N ALA A 200 16.97 -16.53 -0.60
CA ALA A 200 18.35 -16.54 -0.13
C ALA A 200 18.49 -17.30 1.22
N ARG A 201 17.57 -17.07 2.18
CA ARG A 201 17.55 -17.82 3.46
C ARG A 201 17.34 -19.33 3.25
N ARG A 202 16.58 -19.70 2.20
CA ARG A 202 16.37 -21.11 1.81
C ARG A 202 17.54 -21.71 1.00
N GLY A 203 18.60 -20.93 0.75
CA GLY A 203 19.80 -21.36 0.01
C GLY A 203 19.60 -21.48 -1.50
N TRP A 204 18.57 -20.85 -2.05
CA TRP A 204 18.32 -20.83 -3.49
C TRP A 204 19.14 -19.74 -4.19
N ASP A 205 19.44 -19.96 -5.45
CA ASP A 205 20.00 -18.92 -6.31
C ASP A 205 18.88 -17.96 -6.72
N VAL A 206 19.18 -16.66 -6.73
CA VAL A 206 18.19 -15.62 -7.04
C VAL A 206 18.65 -14.84 -8.25
N VAL A 207 17.78 -14.73 -9.25
CA VAL A 207 17.95 -13.84 -10.41
C VAL A 207 16.77 -12.87 -10.48
N VAL A 208 17.03 -11.62 -10.82
CA VAL A 208 16.04 -10.54 -10.68
C VAL A 208 15.89 -9.74 -11.95
N CYS A 209 14.64 -9.38 -12.27
CA CYS A 209 14.28 -8.45 -13.36
C CYS A 209 13.47 -7.30 -12.78
N ASP A 210 13.99 -6.07 -12.87
CA ASP A 210 13.27 -4.82 -12.58
C ASP A 210 13.93 -3.68 -13.35
N PRO A 211 13.46 -3.39 -14.57
CA PRO A 211 14.12 -2.40 -15.44
C PRO A 211 14.04 -0.96 -14.91
N LEU A 212 13.01 -0.61 -14.13
CA LEU A 212 12.89 0.71 -13.53
C LEU A 212 13.91 0.87 -12.40
N ARG A 213 14.04 -0.14 -11.56
CA ARG A 213 14.99 -0.16 -10.47
C ARG A 213 16.43 -0.26 -11.00
N ALA A 214 16.66 -1.05 -12.06
CA ALA A 214 17.96 -1.13 -12.73
C ALA A 214 18.46 0.25 -13.19
N LYS A 215 17.58 1.06 -13.82
CA LYS A 215 17.92 2.43 -14.21
C LYS A 215 18.27 3.31 -13.02
N HIS A 216 17.51 3.20 -11.94
CA HIS A 216 17.75 3.99 -10.72
C HIS A 216 19.07 3.57 -10.04
N GLU A 217 19.36 2.28 -9.91
CA GLU A 217 20.57 1.78 -9.25
C GLU A 217 21.83 2.04 -10.10
N GLN A 218 21.76 1.98 -11.42
CA GLN A 218 22.87 2.39 -12.31
C GLN A 218 23.26 3.86 -12.10
N ALA A 219 22.26 4.75 -11.92
CA ALA A 219 22.51 6.15 -11.65
C ALA A 219 23.20 6.40 -10.29
N THR A 220 23.13 5.45 -9.35
CA THR A 220 23.73 5.53 -8.01
C THR A 220 25.03 4.73 -7.84
N SER A 221 25.63 4.24 -8.94
CA SER A 221 26.90 3.48 -8.96
C SER A 221 26.90 2.12 -8.28
N CYS A 222 25.74 1.55 -7.99
CA CYS A 222 25.61 0.13 -7.60
C CYS A 222 25.64 -0.73 -8.87
N GLY A 223 26.46 -1.78 -8.90
CA GLY A 223 26.59 -2.68 -10.05
C GLY A 223 25.22 -3.23 -10.50
N ASN A 224 25.02 -3.41 -11.81
CA ASN A 224 23.76 -3.90 -12.36
C ASN A 224 23.60 -5.39 -12.03
N ARG A 225 22.71 -5.74 -11.08
CA ARG A 225 22.33 -7.10 -10.73
C ARG A 225 21.08 -7.58 -11.46
N PHE A 226 20.40 -6.69 -12.17
CA PHE A 226 19.16 -6.98 -12.87
C PHE A 226 19.44 -7.55 -14.25
N MET A 227 18.70 -8.59 -14.61
CA MET A 227 18.75 -9.25 -15.90
C MET A 227 17.56 -8.87 -16.78
N ALA A 228 17.67 -9.05 -18.10
CA ALA A 228 16.51 -9.03 -18.99
C ALA A 228 15.55 -10.18 -18.62
N ILE A 229 14.27 -9.99 -18.83
CA ILE A 229 13.26 -10.98 -18.39
C ILE A 229 13.43 -12.32 -19.10
N GLU A 230 13.86 -12.32 -20.34
CA GLU A 230 14.13 -13.53 -21.14
C GLU A 230 15.33 -14.31 -20.56
N ALA A 231 16.35 -13.60 -20.08
CA ALA A 231 17.50 -14.23 -19.44
C ALA A 231 17.13 -14.82 -18.07
N VAL A 232 16.21 -14.18 -17.32
CA VAL A 232 15.63 -14.75 -16.10
C VAL A 232 14.83 -16.00 -16.43
N ALA A 233 13.99 -15.99 -17.45
CA ALA A 233 13.17 -17.11 -17.89
C ALA A 233 14.03 -18.34 -18.23
N ALA A 234 15.11 -18.14 -18.98
CA ALA A 234 15.99 -19.23 -19.42
C ALA A 234 16.68 -20.01 -18.28
N VAL A 235 16.90 -19.38 -17.11
CA VAL A 235 17.67 -20.00 -16.02
C VAL A 235 16.85 -20.35 -14.79
N ALA A 236 15.66 -19.77 -14.62
CA ALA A 236 14.84 -19.95 -13.42
C ALA A 236 14.08 -21.30 -13.43
N ASP A 237 14.02 -21.96 -12.27
CA ASP A 237 13.14 -23.10 -12.01
C ASP A 237 11.75 -22.65 -11.51
N VAL A 238 11.68 -21.44 -10.95
CA VAL A 238 10.46 -20.78 -10.50
C VAL A 238 10.52 -19.32 -10.93
N ILE A 239 9.45 -18.81 -11.54
CA ILE A 239 9.33 -17.39 -11.88
C ILE A 239 8.13 -16.81 -11.14
N THR A 240 8.36 -15.74 -10.40
CA THR A 240 7.31 -15.08 -9.61
C THR A 240 7.21 -13.59 -9.95
N PHE A 241 5.98 -13.13 -10.16
CA PHE A 241 5.69 -11.77 -10.59
C PHE A 241 5.20 -10.92 -9.41
N HIS A 242 5.82 -9.73 -9.25
CA HIS A 242 5.51 -8.76 -8.19
C HIS A 242 5.46 -7.33 -8.74
N THR A 243 4.99 -7.18 -9.97
CA THR A 243 4.84 -5.89 -10.65
C THR A 243 3.44 -5.33 -10.50
N PRO A 244 3.24 -4.00 -10.59
CA PRO A 244 1.91 -3.45 -10.85
C PRO A 244 1.42 -3.86 -12.25
N LEU A 245 0.12 -3.82 -12.49
CA LEU A 245 -0.44 -3.97 -13.82
C LEU A 245 -0.41 -2.62 -14.54
N THR A 246 0.26 -2.55 -15.70
CA THR A 246 0.34 -1.35 -16.54
C THR A 246 0.15 -1.72 -18.00
N PHE A 247 -0.62 -0.89 -18.73
CA PHE A 247 -0.92 -1.10 -20.15
C PHE A 247 -0.04 -0.26 -21.07
N THR A 248 0.59 0.78 -20.52
CA THR A 248 1.38 1.77 -21.24
C THR A 248 2.68 2.08 -20.50
N GLY A 249 3.53 2.91 -21.13
CA GLY A 249 4.83 3.30 -20.56
C GLY A 249 5.98 2.52 -21.18
N SER A 250 7.19 2.75 -20.66
CA SER A 250 8.41 2.13 -21.23
C SER A 250 8.51 0.63 -20.96
N TYR A 251 7.80 0.11 -19.95
CA TYR A 251 7.81 -1.29 -19.53
C TYR A 251 6.39 -1.69 -19.12
N PRO A 252 5.46 -1.86 -20.08
CA PRO A 252 4.11 -2.33 -19.78
C PRO A 252 4.17 -3.76 -19.23
N THR A 253 3.26 -4.08 -18.32
CA THR A 253 3.24 -5.35 -17.61
C THR A 253 2.01 -6.20 -17.94
N TYR A 254 1.05 -5.67 -18.71
CA TYR A 254 -0.06 -6.45 -19.22
C TYR A 254 0.46 -7.54 -20.15
N HIS A 255 0.10 -8.78 -19.87
CA HIS A 255 0.60 -9.98 -20.57
C HIS A 255 2.13 -10.02 -20.67
N LEU A 256 2.80 -9.56 -19.60
CA LEU A 256 4.27 -9.63 -19.52
C LEU A 256 4.76 -11.08 -19.60
N CYS A 257 4.04 -12.01 -18.97
CA CYS A 257 4.25 -13.45 -19.12
C CYS A 257 3.37 -13.98 -20.27
N ASN A 258 3.81 -13.74 -21.49
CA ASN A 258 3.16 -14.16 -22.72
C ASN A 258 3.73 -15.48 -23.27
N ALA A 259 3.23 -15.91 -24.44
CA ALA A 259 3.68 -17.14 -25.08
C ALA A 259 5.19 -17.14 -25.41
N ASP A 260 5.78 -15.98 -25.74
CA ASP A 260 7.20 -15.87 -26.07
C ASP A 260 8.07 -16.08 -24.82
N LEU A 261 7.70 -15.45 -23.71
CA LEU A 261 8.40 -15.63 -22.43
C LEU A 261 8.26 -17.08 -21.93
N LEU A 262 7.07 -17.65 -22.01
CA LEU A 262 6.81 -19.04 -21.59
C LEU A 262 7.65 -20.05 -22.41
N ARG A 263 7.82 -19.82 -23.73
CA ARG A 263 8.72 -20.64 -24.56
C ARG A 263 10.20 -20.52 -24.19
N ALA A 264 10.60 -19.37 -23.60
CA ALA A 264 11.97 -19.17 -23.12
C ALA A 264 12.21 -19.78 -21.74
N CYS A 265 11.16 -20.17 -21.01
CA CYS A 265 11.27 -20.82 -19.72
C CYS A 265 11.81 -22.25 -19.82
N LYS A 266 12.40 -22.76 -18.74
CA LYS A 266 12.69 -24.20 -18.61
C LYS A 266 11.37 -24.99 -18.71
N PRO A 267 11.36 -26.18 -19.32
CA PRO A 267 10.12 -26.96 -19.51
C PRO A 267 9.32 -27.22 -18.22
N ASP A 268 10.02 -27.40 -17.09
CA ASP A 268 9.41 -27.68 -15.78
C ASP A 268 9.34 -26.42 -14.88
N ALA A 269 9.48 -25.22 -15.43
CA ALA A 269 9.43 -23.99 -14.66
C ALA A 269 8.03 -23.78 -14.05
N LEU A 270 8.00 -23.41 -12.77
CA LEU A 270 6.76 -23.01 -12.08
C LEU A 270 6.53 -21.51 -12.27
N ILE A 271 5.33 -21.14 -12.68
CA ILE A 271 4.89 -19.74 -12.84
C ILE A 271 4.03 -19.33 -11.63
N ILE A 272 4.38 -18.24 -10.95
CA ILE A 272 3.62 -17.75 -9.79
C ILE A 272 3.10 -16.32 -10.07
N ASN A 273 1.78 -16.15 -10.03
CA ASN A 273 1.15 -14.83 -10.10
C ASN A 273 0.35 -14.52 -8.82
N SER A 274 0.94 -13.74 -7.94
CA SER A 274 0.31 -13.18 -6.75
C SER A 274 0.32 -11.64 -6.76
N ALA A 275 0.42 -11.04 -7.96
CA ALA A 275 0.51 -9.59 -8.12
C ALA A 275 -0.79 -8.99 -8.66
N ARG A 276 -1.12 -9.22 -9.93
CA ARG A 276 -2.37 -8.77 -10.59
C ARG A 276 -2.77 -9.75 -11.69
N GLY A 277 -4.08 -9.93 -11.87
CA GLY A 277 -4.61 -10.55 -13.07
C GLY A 277 -4.17 -9.80 -14.32
N GLY A 278 -3.95 -10.52 -15.43
CA GLY A 278 -3.48 -9.94 -16.69
C GLY A 278 -1.96 -9.69 -16.77
N ILE A 279 -1.17 -9.97 -15.73
CA ILE A 279 0.31 -10.02 -15.84
C ILE A 279 0.74 -11.30 -16.54
N VAL A 280 0.12 -12.40 -16.21
CA VAL A 280 0.27 -13.68 -16.93
C VAL A 280 -0.89 -13.79 -17.94
N ASP A 281 -0.56 -14.01 -19.19
CA ASP A 281 -1.54 -14.37 -20.24
C ASP A 281 -2.04 -15.78 -19.96
N GLU A 282 -3.27 -15.90 -19.47
CA GLU A 282 -3.86 -17.18 -19.05
C GLU A 282 -4.04 -18.14 -20.22
N VAL A 283 -4.30 -17.66 -21.43
CA VAL A 283 -4.42 -18.49 -22.64
C VAL A 283 -3.05 -19.06 -23.04
N ALA A 284 -2.03 -18.20 -23.01
CA ALA A 284 -0.66 -18.63 -23.29
C ALA A 284 -0.16 -19.63 -22.23
N LEU A 285 -0.49 -19.41 -20.96
CA LEU A 285 -0.14 -20.32 -19.85
C LEU A 285 -0.73 -21.73 -20.07
N LEU A 286 -2.02 -21.82 -20.40
CA LEU A 286 -2.67 -23.10 -20.69
C LEU A 286 -1.98 -23.81 -21.87
N SER A 287 -1.69 -23.07 -22.92
CA SER A 287 -1.06 -23.62 -24.14
C SER A 287 0.37 -24.07 -23.90
N SER A 288 1.08 -23.48 -22.95
CA SER A 288 2.48 -23.80 -22.64
C SER A 288 2.63 -25.06 -21.79
N GLY A 289 1.60 -25.45 -21.02
CA GLY A 289 1.62 -26.57 -20.10
C GLY A 289 2.43 -26.35 -18.82
N HIS A 290 2.99 -25.16 -18.57
CA HIS A 290 3.75 -24.87 -17.34
C HIS A 290 2.83 -24.95 -16.11
N ALA A 291 3.32 -25.59 -15.05
CA ALA A 291 2.63 -25.55 -13.76
C ALA A 291 2.53 -24.12 -13.23
N ALA A 292 1.42 -23.79 -12.57
CA ALA A 292 1.20 -22.45 -12.07
C ALA A 292 0.63 -22.40 -10.66
N VAL A 293 0.98 -21.33 -9.92
CA VAL A 293 0.34 -20.89 -8.68
C VAL A 293 -0.30 -19.55 -8.98
N ILE A 294 -1.62 -19.46 -8.88
CA ILE A 294 -2.38 -18.27 -9.25
C ILE A 294 -3.24 -17.81 -8.08
N ASP A 295 -2.99 -16.59 -7.63
CA ASP A 295 -3.82 -15.88 -6.66
C ASP A 295 -4.61 -14.75 -7.32
N CYS A 296 -4.04 -14.12 -8.35
CA CYS A 296 -4.65 -13.02 -9.08
C CYS A 296 -4.96 -13.45 -10.52
N TRP A 297 -6.21 -13.33 -10.92
CA TRP A 297 -6.76 -13.89 -12.17
C TRP A 297 -7.18 -12.81 -13.15
N GLU A 298 -7.18 -13.12 -14.43
CA GLU A 298 -7.90 -12.30 -15.38
C GLU A 298 -9.41 -12.37 -15.09
N ASN A 299 -10.10 -11.25 -15.27
CA ASN A 299 -11.55 -11.15 -15.16
C ASN A 299 -12.15 -11.54 -13.81
N GLU A 300 -11.41 -11.36 -12.67
CA GLU A 300 -12.01 -11.54 -11.36
C GLU A 300 -13.34 -10.79 -11.21
N PRO A 301 -14.37 -11.38 -10.63
CA PRO A 301 -14.43 -12.72 -10.00
C PRO A 301 -14.81 -13.85 -10.96
N LEU A 302 -15.01 -13.57 -12.25
CA LEU A 302 -15.43 -14.55 -13.28
C LEU A 302 -14.20 -15.23 -13.91
N ILE A 303 -13.51 -16.05 -13.12
CA ILE A 303 -12.25 -16.68 -13.49
C ILE A 303 -12.42 -17.84 -14.51
N SER A 304 -11.38 -18.07 -15.31
CA SER A 304 -11.36 -19.18 -16.26
C SER A 304 -11.33 -20.53 -15.55
N GLN A 305 -12.32 -21.36 -15.84
CA GLN A 305 -12.42 -22.73 -15.28
C GLN A 305 -11.30 -23.64 -15.80
N GLU A 306 -10.78 -23.38 -16.98
CA GLU A 306 -9.68 -24.17 -17.56
C GLU A 306 -8.37 -23.85 -16.85
N VAL A 307 -8.08 -22.56 -16.64
CA VAL A 307 -6.91 -22.12 -15.88
C VAL A 307 -6.98 -22.57 -14.43
N LEU A 308 -8.18 -22.52 -13.82
CA LEU A 308 -8.40 -23.01 -12.46
C LEU A 308 -8.06 -24.50 -12.30
N ARG A 309 -8.47 -25.33 -13.25
CA ARG A 309 -8.12 -26.76 -13.24
C ARG A 309 -6.64 -27.02 -13.49
N HIS A 310 -6.03 -26.23 -14.37
CA HIS A 310 -4.64 -26.31 -14.72
C HIS A 310 -3.71 -25.91 -13.58
N ALA A 311 -4.05 -24.87 -12.83
CA ALA A 311 -3.22 -24.36 -11.75
C ALA A 311 -2.95 -25.44 -10.68
N ALA A 312 -1.68 -25.62 -10.31
CA ALA A 312 -1.28 -26.49 -9.21
C ALA A 312 -1.88 -26.00 -7.89
N ILE A 313 -1.79 -24.69 -7.63
CA ILE A 313 -2.44 -23.99 -6.50
C ILE A 313 -3.21 -22.81 -7.06
N ALA A 314 -4.46 -22.66 -6.62
CA ALA A 314 -5.41 -21.63 -7.05
C ALA A 314 -6.08 -21.00 -5.85
N THR A 315 -5.99 -19.70 -5.67
CA THR A 315 -6.60 -18.99 -4.54
C THR A 315 -7.36 -17.73 -4.99
N MET A 316 -8.24 -17.21 -4.15
CA MET A 316 -9.18 -16.14 -4.48
C MET A 316 -8.65 -14.76 -4.11
N HIS A 317 -7.45 -14.40 -4.59
CA HIS A 317 -6.80 -13.10 -4.38
C HIS A 317 -6.63 -12.77 -2.89
N ILE A 318 -6.05 -13.72 -2.14
CA ILE A 318 -5.86 -13.62 -0.68
C ILE A 318 -4.38 -13.60 -0.24
N ALA A 319 -3.43 -13.60 -1.18
CA ALA A 319 -2.01 -13.63 -0.84
C ALA A 319 -1.62 -12.56 0.18
N GLY A 320 -2.18 -11.35 0.03
CA GLY A 320 -1.97 -10.25 0.97
C GLY A 320 -2.93 -10.17 2.16
N TYR A 321 -3.83 -11.15 2.34
CA TYR A 321 -4.87 -11.10 3.37
C TYR A 321 -4.35 -11.60 4.71
N THR A 322 -3.69 -10.70 5.46
CA THR A 322 -3.16 -10.95 6.79
C THR A 322 -3.64 -9.89 7.78
N ARG A 323 -3.77 -10.27 9.05
CA ARG A 323 -4.12 -9.33 10.15
C ARG A 323 -3.06 -8.22 10.26
N LEU A 324 -1.78 -8.57 10.19
CA LEU A 324 -0.68 -7.61 10.19
C LEU A 324 -0.76 -6.63 9.02
N GLY A 325 -1.04 -7.13 7.80
CA GLY A 325 -1.18 -6.28 6.62
C GLY A 325 -2.33 -5.29 6.74
N LYS A 326 -3.48 -5.72 7.27
CA LYS A 326 -4.63 -4.85 7.52
C LYS A 326 -4.34 -3.82 8.60
N TYR A 327 -3.67 -4.21 9.68
CA TYR A 327 -3.26 -3.29 10.75
C TYR A 327 -2.29 -2.22 10.22
N LYS A 328 -1.26 -2.61 9.48
CA LYS A 328 -0.31 -1.67 8.84
C LYS A 328 -1.01 -0.73 7.85
N ALA A 329 -2.00 -1.20 7.10
CA ALA A 329 -2.77 -0.33 6.22
C ALA A 329 -3.52 0.75 7.01
N SER A 330 -4.16 0.39 8.13
CA SER A 330 -4.85 1.35 8.99
C SER A 330 -3.88 2.35 9.65
N GLU A 331 -2.70 1.90 10.10
CA GLU A 331 -1.65 2.82 10.58
C GLU A 331 -1.21 3.84 9.51
N MET A 332 -1.03 3.39 8.27
CA MET A 332 -0.66 4.27 7.16
C MET A 332 -1.77 5.25 6.80
N VAL A 333 -3.03 4.82 6.82
CA VAL A 333 -4.20 5.69 6.66
C VAL A 333 -4.19 6.80 7.71
N LEU A 334 -3.98 6.46 8.99
CA LEU A 334 -3.89 7.45 10.07
C LEU A 334 -2.71 8.41 9.86
N ALA A 335 -1.56 7.91 9.42
CA ALA A 335 -0.40 8.76 9.15
C ALA A 335 -0.67 9.77 8.03
N HIS A 336 -1.36 9.37 6.95
CA HIS A 336 -1.75 10.27 5.87
C HIS A 336 -2.82 11.29 6.33
N PHE A 337 -3.82 10.85 7.08
CA PHE A 337 -4.84 11.71 7.67
C PHE A 337 -4.20 12.78 8.57
N ASN A 338 -3.31 12.35 9.49
CA ASN A 338 -2.60 13.25 10.40
C ASN A 338 -1.79 14.30 9.67
N ARG A 339 -1.10 13.90 8.58
CA ARG A 339 -0.32 14.83 7.78
C ARG A 339 -1.20 15.88 7.12
N PHE A 340 -2.34 15.47 6.56
CA PHE A 340 -3.24 16.36 5.84
C PHE A 340 -3.99 17.32 6.78
N PHE A 341 -4.58 16.80 7.86
CA PHE A 341 -5.39 17.58 8.79
C PHE A 341 -4.63 18.12 10.01
N HIS A 342 -3.30 17.91 10.07
CA HIS A 342 -2.44 18.34 11.18
C HIS A 342 -2.92 17.83 12.54
N THR A 343 -3.29 16.55 12.61
CA THR A 343 -3.73 15.84 13.82
C THR A 343 -2.65 14.88 14.31
N ASP A 344 -2.91 14.20 15.43
CA ASP A 344 -2.05 13.15 16.00
C ASP A 344 -2.84 11.87 16.34
N ALA A 345 -3.83 11.56 15.53
CA ALA A 345 -4.64 10.35 15.64
C ALA A 345 -3.76 9.08 15.68
N ARG A 346 -4.09 8.17 16.56
CA ARG A 346 -3.33 6.93 16.79
C ARG A 346 -4.27 5.75 16.81
N MET A 347 -3.73 4.57 16.54
CA MET A 347 -4.47 3.33 16.75
C MET A 347 -4.94 3.25 18.19
N VAL A 348 -6.20 2.89 18.40
CA VAL A 348 -6.79 2.73 19.75
C VAL A 348 -6.09 1.59 20.49
N GLU A 349 -5.82 0.50 19.78
CA GLU A 349 -5.15 -0.67 20.33
C GLU A 349 -3.83 -0.93 19.61
N THR A 350 -2.75 -1.11 20.37
CA THR A 350 -1.47 -1.59 19.85
C THR A 350 -1.50 -3.11 19.83
N MET A 351 -1.58 -3.67 18.62
CA MET A 351 -1.59 -5.11 18.41
C MET A 351 -0.22 -5.64 18.01
N ARG A 352 0.08 -6.86 18.43
CA ARG A 352 1.27 -7.60 17.96
C ARG A 352 0.83 -8.78 17.13
N PHE A 353 1.46 -8.93 15.98
CA PHE A 353 1.22 -10.03 15.05
C PHE A 353 2.54 -10.72 14.72
N PRO A 354 2.54 -12.01 14.38
CA PRO A 354 3.73 -12.65 13.83
C PRO A 354 4.12 -11.96 12.53
N GLU A 355 5.42 -11.72 12.34
CA GLU A 355 5.93 -11.10 11.11
C GLU A 355 5.94 -12.09 9.93
N HIS A 356 5.94 -13.37 10.23
CA HIS A 356 6.01 -14.48 9.27
C HIS A 356 5.08 -15.61 9.69
N GLN A 357 4.18 -16.02 8.80
CA GLN A 357 3.18 -17.04 9.08
C GLN A 357 2.83 -17.85 7.83
N LEU A 358 3.39 -19.04 7.76
CA LEU A 358 2.99 -20.04 6.76
C LEU A 358 1.58 -20.59 7.08
N PHE A 359 0.88 -21.08 6.07
CA PHE A 359 -0.48 -21.57 6.20
C PHE A 359 -0.80 -22.71 5.24
N ASP A 360 -1.88 -23.44 5.49
CA ASP A 360 -2.38 -24.50 4.62
C ASP A 360 -3.04 -23.91 3.35
N ILE A 361 -2.20 -23.61 2.37
CA ILE A 361 -2.62 -23.05 1.09
C ILE A 361 -3.37 -24.08 0.24
N GLU A 362 -3.12 -25.36 0.44
CA GLU A 362 -3.78 -26.45 -0.29
C GLU A 362 -5.27 -26.52 0.06
N SER A 363 -5.60 -26.39 1.35
CA SER A 363 -6.99 -26.36 1.79
C SER A 363 -7.76 -25.21 1.14
N VAL A 364 -7.13 -24.02 1.08
CA VAL A 364 -7.71 -22.85 0.40
C VAL A 364 -7.91 -23.11 -1.08
N SER A 365 -6.89 -23.68 -1.74
CA SER A 365 -6.96 -24.03 -3.17
C SER A 365 -8.07 -25.03 -3.48
N ARG A 366 -8.19 -26.07 -2.66
CA ARG A 366 -9.29 -27.07 -2.79
C ARG A 366 -10.67 -26.41 -2.66
N SER A 367 -10.82 -25.46 -1.74
CA SER A 367 -12.10 -24.76 -1.53
C SER A 367 -12.51 -23.96 -2.76
N LEU A 368 -11.58 -23.23 -3.40
CA LEU A 368 -11.87 -22.49 -4.63
C LEU A 368 -12.15 -23.43 -5.80
N LYS A 369 -11.36 -24.50 -5.98
CA LYS A 369 -11.54 -25.48 -7.05
C LYS A 369 -12.88 -26.21 -6.94
N ALA A 370 -13.39 -26.42 -5.71
CA ALA A 370 -14.66 -27.08 -5.47
C ALA A 370 -15.87 -26.15 -5.73
N GLN A 371 -15.74 -24.84 -5.57
CA GLN A 371 -16.83 -23.87 -5.65
C GLN A 371 -16.38 -22.56 -6.33
N PRO A 372 -15.93 -22.61 -7.60
CA PRO A 372 -15.36 -21.45 -8.29
C PRO A 372 -16.34 -20.30 -8.51
N GLU A 373 -17.62 -20.60 -8.63
CA GLU A 373 -18.71 -19.61 -8.74
C GLU A 373 -18.89 -18.76 -7.48
N ARG A 374 -18.30 -19.21 -6.35
CA ARG A 374 -18.35 -18.52 -5.06
C ARG A 374 -17.05 -17.74 -4.76
N PHE A 375 -16.29 -17.38 -5.78
CA PHE A 375 -15.00 -16.70 -5.63
C PHE A 375 -15.05 -15.54 -4.62
N GLU A 376 -16.00 -14.59 -4.79
CA GLU A 376 -16.14 -13.44 -3.91
C GLU A 376 -16.54 -13.84 -2.49
N GLN A 377 -17.49 -14.77 -2.36
CA GLN A 377 -17.97 -15.25 -1.05
C GLN A 377 -16.84 -15.95 -0.28
N LEU A 378 -16.06 -16.78 -0.96
CA LEU A 378 -14.91 -17.46 -0.35
C LEU A 378 -13.83 -16.45 0.06
N ARG A 379 -13.61 -15.42 -0.75
CA ARG A 379 -12.67 -14.34 -0.44
C ARG A 379 -13.11 -13.52 0.77
N GLU A 380 -14.40 -13.19 0.86
CA GLU A 380 -14.97 -12.47 2.01
C GLU A 380 -14.99 -13.29 3.29
N ALA A 381 -15.28 -14.57 3.19
CA ALA A 381 -15.29 -15.50 4.33
C ALA A 381 -13.88 -15.92 4.77
N TYR A 382 -12.83 -15.54 4.02
CA TYR A 382 -11.46 -15.95 4.35
C TYR A 382 -11.00 -15.36 5.69
N VAL A 383 -10.67 -16.25 6.62
CA VAL A 383 -10.15 -15.86 7.94
C VAL A 383 -8.73 -15.33 7.79
N LEU A 384 -8.51 -14.08 8.17
CA LEU A 384 -7.21 -13.43 8.07
C LEU A 384 -6.14 -14.15 8.92
N ARG A 385 -5.03 -14.43 8.30
CA ARG A 385 -3.82 -14.97 8.95
C ARG A 385 -3.23 -13.99 9.95
#